data_42e2db0ae873a742d423f92621e2ff3d
#
_entry.id   42e2db0ae873a742d423f92621e2ff3d
#
_cell.length_a   1.000
_cell.length_b   1.000
_cell.length_c   1.000
_cell.angle_alpha   90.00
_cell.angle_beta   90.00
_cell.angle_gamma   90.00
#
_symmetry.space_group_name_H-M   'P 1'
#
loop_
_entity.id
_entity.type
_entity.pdbx_description
1 polymer ?
#
loop_
_entity_poly.entity_id
_entity_poly.type
_entity_poly.pdbx_seq_one_letter_code
_entity_poly.pdbx_strand_id
1 'polypeptide(L)'
;MPGLDLGMIAMNDSFFSHLEDSTVRELLARTPLQDAALVTVGPSLHIENYNDAARQLIRLRPLERIDQLLDETAAEALRTCIADQQSRTVYEELDGVNYCLEILPHRDGALLAFLREDRAAYDGSLRVLHAKSMQYLGTLLADADQVDDPRLAAHLRRQCLRLYRLLAHSDFLHDPPLTEQLRLHHIDLSALCFDAVQAALQNGPAKGTKDITVTAPNRCDALVEPQLVRTALYNLLSNALRVTPMPGDITVTLHDDHTFFTISVADRGPGLHAETFQALLTGWQRSVSLEDYLALARQGAPLGLGLPLVHRIAQLHGGSLLLSPREGGGSILHLSLARLPELLADHNLRAPMILEDGYSLEEIEFSIFE
;
A
#
# COMPACT_ATOMS: atom_id res chain seq x y z
N MET A 1 3.28 -1.84 -46.07
CA MET A 1 3.39 -2.68 -44.87
C MET A 1 4.84 -3.05 -44.76
N PRO A 2 5.68 -2.44 -43.91
CA PRO A 2 6.99 -2.94 -43.65
C PRO A 2 6.89 -4.15 -42.72
N GLY A 3 7.44 -5.29 -43.16
CA GLY A 3 7.53 -6.49 -42.35
C GLY A 3 8.33 -6.20 -41.07
N LEU A 4 7.74 -6.45 -39.94
CA LEU A 4 8.44 -6.58 -38.67
C LEU A 4 9.50 -7.66 -38.85
N ASP A 5 10.74 -7.27 -38.72
CA ASP A 5 11.89 -8.16 -38.78
C ASP A 5 11.90 -9.05 -37.53
N LEU A 6 11.12 -10.12 -37.58
CA LEU A 6 11.03 -11.17 -36.57
C LEU A 6 12.35 -11.95 -36.41
N GLY A 7 13.35 -11.61 -37.21
CA GLY A 7 14.58 -12.40 -37.38
C GLY A 7 15.67 -12.19 -36.33
N MET A 8 15.64 -11.17 -35.49
CA MET A 8 16.82 -10.86 -34.67
C MET A 8 16.72 -11.13 -33.18
N ILE A 9 15.55 -11.36 -32.62
CA ILE A 9 15.38 -11.54 -31.15
C ILE A 9 15.10 -12.99 -30.74
N ALA A 10 14.53 -13.81 -31.60
CA ALA A 10 14.00 -15.14 -31.21
C ALA A 10 14.82 -16.35 -31.71
N MET A 11 15.89 -16.19 -32.47
CA MET A 11 16.50 -17.32 -33.19
C MET A 11 17.55 -18.16 -32.44
N ASN A 12 17.83 -17.86 -31.17
CA ASN A 12 18.82 -18.64 -30.41
C ASN A 12 18.25 -19.46 -29.24
N ASP A 13 16.96 -19.36 -28.94
CA ASP A 13 16.37 -20.16 -27.87
C ASP A 13 15.46 -21.24 -28.46
N SER A 14 15.84 -22.50 -28.26
CA SER A 14 15.08 -23.68 -28.72
C SER A 14 13.65 -23.74 -28.14
N PHE A 15 13.37 -22.94 -27.11
CA PHE A 15 12.07 -22.83 -26.49
C PHE A 15 10.98 -22.34 -27.45
N PHE A 16 11.26 -21.27 -28.23
CA PHE A 16 10.26 -20.67 -29.13
C PHE A 16 9.88 -21.59 -30.31
N SER A 17 10.71 -22.54 -30.65
CA SER A 17 10.41 -23.51 -31.73
C SER A 17 9.27 -24.48 -31.37
N HIS A 18 8.89 -24.56 -30.11
CA HIS A 18 7.82 -25.42 -29.61
C HIS A 18 6.50 -24.69 -29.37
N LEU A 19 6.47 -23.35 -29.49
CA LEU A 19 5.27 -22.55 -29.31
C LEU A 19 4.47 -22.41 -30.61
N GLU A 20 3.16 -22.31 -30.50
CA GLU A 20 2.29 -21.97 -31.64
C GLU A 20 2.47 -20.51 -32.05
N ASP A 21 2.43 -20.20 -33.34
CA ASP A 21 2.59 -18.86 -33.87
C ASP A 21 1.56 -17.85 -33.28
N SER A 22 0.35 -18.30 -32.95
CA SER A 22 -0.71 -17.51 -32.32
C SER A 22 -0.33 -17.07 -30.91
N THR A 23 0.16 -18.01 -30.11
CA THR A 23 0.61 -17.76 -28.72
C THR A 23 1.83 -16.86 -28.68
N VAL A 24 2.79 -17.05 -29.61
CA VAL A 24 3.96 -16.19 -29.74
C VAL A 24 3.56 -14.76 -30.11
N ARG A 25 2.63 -14.58 -31.04
CA ARG A 25 2.13 -13.24 -31.42
C ARG A 25 1.40 -12.54 -30.28
N GLU A 26 0.59 -13.26 -29.53
CA GLU A 26 -0.12 -12.70 -28.37
C GLU A 26 0.84 -12.29 -27.27
N LEU A 27 1.84 -13.12 -26.99
CA LEU A 27 2.89 -12.81 -26.02
C LEU A 27 3.69 -11.57 -26.44
N LEU A 28 4.13 -11.51 -27.71
CA LEU A 28 4.89 -10.37 -28.25
C LEU A 28 4.07 -9.07 -28.27
N ALA A 29 2.76 -9.15 -28.40
CA ALA A 29 1.89 -7.97 -28.37
C ALA A 29 1.72 -7.38 -26.96
N ARG A 30 1.91 -8.18 -25.93
CA ARG A 30 1.68 -7.79 -24.53
C ARG A 30 2.97 -7.50 -23.75
N THR A 31 4.13 -8.00 -24.21
CA THR A 31 5.29 -8.13 -23.33
C THR A 31 6.62 -7.85 -24.04
N PRO A 32 7.52 -7.02 -23.47
CA PRO A 32 8.91 -6.97 -23.86
C PRO A 32 9.63 -8.23 -23.42
N LEU A 33 10.04 -9.09 -24.37
CA LEU A 33 10.54 -10.44 -24.12
C LEU A 33 12.00 -10.54 -23.64
N GLN A 34 12.72 -9.42 -23.51
CA GLN A 34 14.19 -9.48 -23.35
C GLN A 34 14.66 -10.22 -22.09
N ASP A 35 13.81 -10.32 -21.04
CA ASP A 35 14.17 -11.00 -19.79
C ASP A 35 13.00 -11.81 -19.18
N ALA A 36 12.00 -12.16 -19.97
CA ALA A 36 10.85 -12.92 -19.48
C ALA A 36 11.22 -14.39 -19.22
N ALA A 37 10.91 -14.87 -18.03
CA ALA A 37 10.99 -16.30 -17.72
C ALA A 37 9.74 -17.01 -18.23
N LEU A 38 9.92 -17.95 -19.17
CA LEU A 38 8.83 -18.61 -19.87
C LEU A 38 8.76 -20.10 -19.50
N VAL A 39 7.56 -20.56 -19.19
CA VAL A 39 7.28 -21.97 -18.82
C VAL A 39 6.04 -22.45 -19.55
N THR A 40 6.10 -23.57 -20.25
CA THR A 40 4.89 -24.25 -20.74
C THR A 40 4.49 -25.41 -19.83
N VAL A 41 3.19 -25.54 -19.62
CA VAL A 41 2.61 -26.59 -18.80
C VAL A 41 1.51 -27.32 -19.55
N GLY A 42 1.41 -28.60 -19.33
CA GLY A 42 0.31 -29.43 -19.84
C GLY A 42 -0.97 -29.31 -18.98
N PRO A 43 -2.05 -29.98 -19.39
CA PRO A 43 -3.35 -29.90 -18.70
C PRO A 43 -3.34 -30.41 -17.26
N SER A 44 -2.38 -31.24 -16.90
CA SER A 44 -2.16 -31.74 -15.52
C SER A 44 -1.21 -30.85 -14.70
N LEU A 45 -0.87 -29.66 -15.20
CA LEU A 45 0.04 -28.68 -14.59
C LEU A 45 1.51 -29.16 -14.49
N HIS A 46 1.86 -30.25 -15.20
CA HIS A 46 3.26 -30.66 -15.36
C HIS A 46 4.01 -29.69 -16.26
N ILE A 47 5.23 -29.34 -15.86
CA ILE A 47 6.14 -28.51 -16.65
C ILE A 47 6.60 -29.31 -17.84
N GLU A 48 6.31 -28.82 -19.04
CA GLU A 48 6.71 -29.45 -20.31
C GLU A 48 8.01 -28.86 -20.85
N ASN A 49 8.14 -27.54 -20.81
CA ASN A 49 9.32 -26.84 -21.29
C ASN A 49 9.51 -25.50 -20.56
N TYR A 50 10.73 -24.97 -20.59
CA TYR A 50 11.07 -23.66 -20.00
C TYR A 50 12.34 -23.08 -20.64
N ASN A 51 12.45 -21.75 -20.63
CA ASN A 51 13.66 -21.07 -21.11
C ASN A 51 14.73 -20.91 -20.02
N ASP A 52 15.92 -20.42 -20.39
CA ASP A 52 17.03 -20.24 -19.46
C ASP A 52 16.73 -19.21 -18.35
N ALA A 53 15.94 -18.17 -18.64
CA ALA A 53 15.50 -17.21 -17.65
C ALA A 53 14.61 -17.86 -16.58
N ALA A 54 13.68 -18.74 -16.97
CA ALA A 54 12.84 -19.50 -16.04
C ALA A 54 13.67 -20.43 -15.16
N ARG A 55 14.70 -21.06 -15.73
CA ARG A 55 15.62 -21.92 -14.96
C ARG A 55 16.31 -21.16 -13.82
N GLN A 56 16.73 -19.93 -14.08
CA GLN A 56 17.41 -19.09 -13.09
C GLN A 56 16.42 -18.56 -12.05
N LEU A 57 15.23 -18.15 -12.48
CA LEU A 57 14.21 -17.57 -11.67
C LEU A 57 13.61 -18.55 -10.66
N ILE A 58 13.20 -19.74 -11.15
CA ILE A 58 12.38 -20.66 -10.36
C ILE A 58 13.25 -21.65 -9.61
N ARG A 59 14.60 -21.63 -9.77
CA ARG A 59 15.52 -22.64 -9.21
C ARG A 59 14.94 -24.04 -9.39
N LEU A 60 14.44 -24.34 -10.59
CA LEU A 60 13.76 -25.57 -10.90
C LEU A 60 14.58 -26.77 -10.39
N ARG A 61 14.40 -27.11 -9.12
CA ARG A 61 14.58 -28.51 -8.72
C ARG A 61 13.65 -29.30 -9.61
N PRO A 62 13.78 -30.60 -9.79
CA PRO A 62 12.85 -31.38 -10.62
C PRO A 62 11.46 -31.33 -9.98
N LEU A 63 10.80 -30.18 -10.10
CA LEU A 63 9.40 -29.99 -9.75
C LEU A 63 8.64 -30.57 -10.93
N GLU A 64 7.84 -31.55 -10.64
CA GLU A 64 7.00 -32.15 -11.66
C GLU A 64 5.85 -31.22 -12.04
N ARG A 65 5.44 -30.30 -11.14
CA ARG A 65 4.23 -29.48 -11.30
C ARG A 65 4.47 -28.02 -10.92
N ILE A 66 3.93 -27.10 -11.73
CA ILE A 66 4.10 -25.66 -11.54
C ILE A 66 3.28 -25.11 -10.36
N ASP A 67 2.14 -25.72 -10.04
CA ASP A 67 1.28 -25.27 -8.93
C ASP A 67 1.92 -25.45 -7.54
N GLN A 68 3.06 -26.16 -7.46
CA GLN A 68 3.87 -26.22 -6.23
C GLN A 68 4.70 -24.95 -5.99
N LEU A 69 4.82 -24.08 -7.01
CA LEU A 69 5.56 -22.84 -6.96
C LEU A 69 4.66 -21.62 -6.85
N LEU A 70 3.43 -21.72 -7.35
CA LEU A 70 2.47 -20.64 -7.44
C LEU A 70 1.66 -20.52 -6.14
N ASP A 71 1.27 -19.30 -5.79
CA ASP A 71 0.26 -19.12 -4.76
C ASP A 71 -1.10 -19.68 -5.21
N GLU A 72 -2.06 -19.74 -4.28
CA GLU A 72 -3.37 -20.33 -4.58
C GLU A 72 -4.12 -19.51 -5.63
N THR A 73 -3.94 -18.19 -5.68
CA THR A 73 -4.57 -17.29 -6.64
C THR A 73 -4.03 -17.51 -8.05
N ALA A 74 -2.72 -17.58 -8.20
CA ALA A 74 -2.08 -17.82 -9.49
C ALA A 74 -2.34 -19.26 -9.98
N ALA A 75 -2.36 -20.25 -9.08
CA ALA A 75 -2.69 -21.63 -9.42
C ALA A 75 -4.15 -21.78 -9.87
N GLU A 76 -5.10 -21.06 -9.27
CA GLU A 76 -6.50 -21.06 -9.69
C GLU A 76 -6.69 -20.34 -11.03
N ALA A 77 -6.01 -19.21 -11.23
CA ALA A 77 -6.02 -18.50 -12.52
C ALA A 77 -5.47 -19.39 -13.65
N LEU A 78 -4.43 -20.18 -13.38
CA LEU A 78 -3.87 -21.14 -14.33
C LEU A 78 -4.87 -22.24 -14.68
N ARG A 79 -5.50 -22.87 -13.68
CA ARG A 79 -6.52 -23.91 -13.92
C ARG A 79 -7.68 -23.36 -14.74
N THR A 80 -8.11 -22.14 -14.44
CA THR A 80 -9.22 -21.49 -15.15
C THR A 80 -8.82 -21.14 -16.59
N CYS A 81 -7.59 -20.65 -16.82
CA CYS A 81 -7.07 -20.38 -18.16
C CYS A 81 -7.06 -21.66 -19.02
N ILE A 82 -6.64 -22.79 -18.46
CA ILE A 82 -6.65 -24.08 -19.17
C ILE A 82 -8.09 -24.52 -19.48
N ALA A 83 -9.02 -24.29 -18.55
CA ALA A 83 -10.40 -24.74 -18.71
C ALA A 83 -11.21 -23.92 -19.75
N ASP A 84 -11.07 -22.59 -19.74
CA ASP A 84 -11.86 -21.70 -20.59
C ASP A 84 -11.08 -21.16 -21.80
N GLN A 85 -9.80 -21.46 -21.92
CA GLN A 85 -8.90 -21.05 -23.00
C GLN A 85 -8.84 -19.52 -23.15
N GLN A 86 -8.90 -18.79 -22.03
CA GLN A 86 -8.77 -17.34 -22.00
C GLN A 86 -7.49 -16.93 -21.25
N SER A 87 -6.79 -15.95 -21.81
CA SER A 87 -5.59 -15.40 -21.19
C SER A 87 -5.92 -14.67 -19.88
N ARG A 88 -5.00 -14.75 -18.91
CA ARG A 88 -5.13 -14.13 -17.59
C ARG A 88 -3.83 -13.49 -17.19
N THR A 89 -3.95 -12.43 -16.41
CA THR A 89 -2.83 -11.74 -15.80
C THR A 89 -3.00 -11.80 -14.30
N VAL A 90 -2.00 -12.27 -13.58
CA VAL A 90 -1.96 -12.28 -12.11
C VAL A 90 -0.59 -11.81 -11.64
N TYR A 91 -0.51 -11.45 -10.37
CA TYR A 91 0.74 -11.02 -9.76
C TYR A 91 1.18 -12.06 -8.74
N GLU A 92 2.47 -12.38 -8.76
CA GLU A 92 3.08 -13.42 -7.95
C GLU A 92 4.34 -12.88 -7.28
N GLU A 93 4.56 -13.21 -6.02
CA GLU A 93 5.79 -12.91 -5.32
C GLU A 93 6.63 -14.18 -5.18
N LEU A 94 7.79 -14.21 -5.83
CA LEU A 94 8.73 -15.31 -5.76
C LEU A 94 10.07 -14.82 -5.17
N ASP A 95 10.49 -15.41 -4.06
CA ASP A 95 11.73 -15.06 -3.35
C ASP A 95 11.87 -13.55 -3.03
N GLY A 96 10.75 -12.87 -2.68
CA GLY A 96 10.72 -11.44 -2.37
C GLY A 96 10.77 -10.53 -3.59
N VAL A 97 10.60 -11.06 -4.79
CA VAL A 97 10.51 -10.31 -6.05
C VAL A 97 9.11 -10.44 -6.63
N ASN A 98 8.49 -9.30 -6.97
CA ASN A 98 7.19 -9.30 -7.61
C ASN A 98 7.30 -9.53 -9.12
N TYR A 99 6.44 -10.40 -9.61
CA TYR A 99 6.30 -10.71 -11.02
C TYR A 99 4.87 -10.48 -11.49
N CYS A 100 4.72 -9.87 -12.64
CA CYS A 100 3.50 -9.94 -13.42
C CYS A 100 3.53 -11.27 -14.16
N LEU A 101 2.58 -12.17 -13.86
CA LEU A 101 2.45 -13.46 -14.48
C LEU A 101 1.36 -13.41 -15.54
N GLU A 102 1.77 -13.43 -16.81
CA GLU A 102 0.87 -13.60 -17.94
C GLU A 102 0.66 -15.08 -18.21
N ILE A 103 -0.59 -15.52 -18.16
CA ILE A 103 -1.00 -16.91 -18.41
C ILE A 103 -1.77 -16.94 -19.72
N LEU A 104 -1.22 -17.60 -20.72
CA LEU A 104 -1.75 -17.66 -22.07
C LEU A 104 -2.15 -19.11 -22.42
N PRO A 105 -3.29 -19.34 -23.06
CA PRO A 105 -3.63 -20.66 -23.56
C PRO A 105 -2.56 -21.16 -24.54
N HIS A 106 -2.15 -22.40 -24.39
CA HIS A 106 -1.21 -23.04 -25.29
C HIS A 106 -1.55 -24.52 -25.44
N ARG A 107 -1.98 -24.97 -26.62
CA ARG A 107 -2.50 -26.33 -26.86
C ARG A 107 -3.58 -26.70 -25.83
N ASP A 108 -3.41 -27.87 -25.17
CA ASP A 108 -4.31 -28.33 -24.12
C ASP A 108 -3.91 -27.82 -22.73
N GLY A 109 -2.87 -27.00 -22.62
CA GLY A 109 -2.30 -26.44 -21.40
C GLY A 109 -2.18 -24.94 -21.44
N ALA A 110 -1.09 -24.40 -20.89
CA ALA A 110 -0.82 -22.97 -20.84
C ALA A 110 0.67 -22.63 -20.99
N LEU A 111 0.92 -21.41 -21.46
CA LEU A 111 2.21 -20.74 -21.38
C LEU A 111 2.14 -19.70 -20.24
N LEU A 112 3.09 -19.79 -19.31
CA LEU A 112 3.30 -18.82 -18.26
C LEU A 112 4.50 -17.95 -18.61
N ALA A 113 4.31 -16.63 -18.60
CA ALA A 113 5.39 -15.66 -18.75
C ALA A 113 5.54 -14.88 -17.45
N PHE A 114 6.62 -15.11 -16.74
CA PHE A 114 6.99 -14.36 -15.54
C PHE A 114 7.77 -13.13 -15.97
N LEU A 115 7.15 -11.99 -15.82
CA LEU A 115 7.71 -10.69 -16.11
C LEU A 115 8.13 -10.08 -14.81
N ARG A 116 9.44 -9.99 -14.60
CA ARG A 116 9.92 -9.22 -13.47
C ARG A 116 9.35 -7.82 -13.57
N GLU A 117 8.55 -7.44 -12.59
CA GLU A 117 8.17 -6.04 -12.46
C GLU A 117 9.47 -5.26 -12.29
N ASP A 118 9.91 -4.63 -13.38
CA ASP A 118 11.09 -3.79 -13.34
C ASP A 118 10.70 -2.50 -12.63
N ARG A 119 10.58 -2.64 -11.29
CA ARG A 119 10.25 -1.54 -10.37
C ARG A 119 11.08 -0.30 -10.73
N ALA A 120 12.32 -0.48 -11.16
CA ALA A 120 13.22 0.63 -11.41
C ALA A 120 12.77 1.54 -12.57
N ALA A 121 12.26 1.00 -13.68
CA ALA A 121 11.81 1.81 -14.82
C ALA A 121 10.42 2.41 -14.58
N TYR A 122 9.51 1.64 -13.99
CA TYR A 122 8.18 2.09 -13.59
C TYR A 122 8.29 3.11 -12.43
N ASP A 123 9.11 2.82 -11.42
CA ASP A 123 9.43 3.72 -10.31
C ASP A 123 10.03 5.04 -10.80
N GLY A 124 10.90 5.02 -11.82
CA GLY A 124 11.47 6.23 -12.38
C GLY A 124 10.40 7.16 -12.97
N SER A 125 9.46 6.62 -13.74
CA SER A 125 8.36 7.40 -14.34
C SER A 125 7.37 7.89 -13.30
N LEU A 126 7.02 7.06 -12.33
CA LEU A 126 6.14 7.44 -11.21
C LEU A 126 6.78 8.50 -10.31
N ARG A 127 8.07 8.37 -9.99
CA ARG A 127 8.80 9.39 -9.21
C ARG A 127 8.83 10.74 -9.91
N VAL A 128 9.03 10.77 -11.24
CA VAL A 128 8.95 12.01 -12.02
C VAL A 128 7.54 12.58 -12.02
N LEU A 129 6.53 11.73 -12.21
CA LEU A 129 5.12 12.16 -12.16
C LEU A 129 4.76 12.68 -10.78
N HIS A 130 5.15 11.96 -9.71
CA HIS A 130 4.94 12.36 -8.33
C HIS A 130 5.60 13.71 -8.03
N ALA A 131 6.91 13.86 -8.32
CA ALA A 131 7.63 15.10 -8.09
C ALA A 131 7.00 16.30 -8.83
N LYS A 132 6.57 16.11 -10.09
CA LYS A 132 5.87 17.15 -10.85
C LYS A 132 4.50 17.46 -10.27
N SER A 133 3.74 16.44 -9.83
CA SER A 133 2.44 16.64 -9.21
C SER A 133 2.55 17.43 -7.90
N MET A 134 3.55 17.11 -7.08
CA MET A 134 3.85 17.86 -5.85
C MET A 134 4.24 19.31 -6.13
N GLN A 135 5.07 19.54 -7.17
CA GLN A 135 5.42 20.89 -7.61
C GLN A 135 4.19 21.71 -8.04
N TYR A 136 3.29 21.10 -8.83
CA TYR A 136 2.05 21.78 -9.25
C TYR A 136 1.11 22.04 -8.08
N LEU A 137 1.01 21.10 -7.13
CA LEU A 137 0.22 21.30 -5.92
C LEU A 137 0.75 22.45 -5.05
N GLY A 138 2.08 22.56 -4.91
CA GLY A 138 2.69 23.71 -4.23
C GLY A 138 2.32 25.04 -4.89
N THR A 139 2.33 25.10 -6.23
CA THR A 139 1.91 26.30 -6.98
C THR A 139 0.43 26.59 -6.75
N LEU A 140 -0.45 25.58 -6.86
CA LEU A 140 -1.89 25.75 -6.64
C LEU A 140 -2.23 26.18 -5.21
N LEU A 141 -1.48 25.72 -4.21
CA LEU A 141 -1.63 26.15 -2.82
C LEU A 141 -1.24 27.62 -2.65
N ALA A 142 -0.14 28.04 -3.26
CA ALA A 142 0.29 29.45 -3.26
C ALA A 142 -0.73 30.35 -3.98
N ASP A 143 -1.31 29.88 -5.09
CA ASP A 143 -2.36 30.60 -5.82
C ASP A 143 -3.66 30.66 -4.99
N ALA A 144 -4.01 29.59 -4.28
CA ALA A 144 -5.19 29.57 -3.40
C ALA A 144 -5.09 30.62 -2.27
N ASP A 145 -3.89 30.87 -1.75
CA ASP A 145 -3.65 31.89 -0.73
C ASP A 145 -3.79 33.33 -1.26
N GLN A 146 -3.78 33.54 -2.60
CA GLN A 146 -3.97 34.85 -3.27
C GLN A 146 -5.44 35.10 -3.67
N VAL A 147 -6.34 34.14 -3.45
CA VAL A 147 -7.77 34.29 -3.79
C VAL A 147 -8.45 35.23 -2.79
N ASP A 148 -9.06 36.30 -3.29
CA ASP A 148 -9.73 37.33 -2.48
C ASP A 148 -10.94 36.80 -1.69
N ASP A 149 -11.65 35.79 -2.20
CA ASP A 149 -12.76 35.15 -1.49
C ASP A 149 -12.23 34.11 -0.47
N PRO A 150 -12.35 34.38 0.85
CA PRO A 150 -11.82 33.49 1.87
C PRO A 150 -12.45 32.09 1.87
N ARG A 151 -13.71 31.96 1.42
CA ARG A 151 -14.41 30.65 1.35
C ARG A 151 -13.87 29.84 0.20
N LEU A 152 -13.68 30.46 -0.97
CA LEU A 152 -13.11 29.81 -2.13
C LEU A 152 -11.64 29.46 -1.87
N ALA A 153 -10.85 30.35 -1.29
CA ALA A 153 -9.47 30.09 -0.90
C ALA A 153 -9.37 28.86 0.03
N ALA A 154 -10.17 28.83 1.11
CA ALA A 154 -10.20 27.71 2.04
C ALA A 154 -10.64 26.40 1.37
N HIS A 155 -11.60 26.46 0.44
CA HIS A 155 -12.04 25.29 -0.31
C HIS A 155 -10.92 24.73 -1.21
N LEU A 156 -10.29 25.61 -2.01
CA LEU A 156 -9.20 25.23 -2.90
C LEU A 156 -8.01 24.65 -2.11
N ARG A 157 -7.61 25.33 -1.03
CA ARG A 157 -6.55 24.86 -0.14
C ARG A 157 -6.84 23.42 0.36
N ARG A 158 -8.04 23.15 0.85
CA ARG A 158 -8.42 21.79 1.29
C ARG A 158 -8.33 20.76 0.18
N GLN A 159 -8.78 21.07 -1.04
CA GLN A 159 -8.70 20.13 -2.15
C GLN A 159 -7.23 19.83 -2.51
N CYS A 160 -6.38 20.82 -2.53
CA CYS A 160 -4.94 20.66 -2.77
C CYS A 160 -4.29 19.80 -1.66
N LEU A 161 -4.60 20.04 -0.38
CA LEU A 161 -4.08 19.25 0.73
C LEU A 161 -4.57 17.81 0.70
N ARG A 162 -5.82 17.55 0.26
CA ARG A 162 -6.32 16.17 0.03
C ARG A 162 -5.53 15.44 -1.05
N LEU A 163 -5.21 16.11 -2.14
CA LEU A 163 -4.36 15.56 -3.21
C LEU A 163 -2.93 15.34 -2.72
N TYR A 164 -2.39 16.30 -1.98
CA TYR A 164 -1.06 16.18 -1.37
C TYR A 164 -0.99 14.95 -0.46
N ARG A 165 -1.98 14.80 0.44
CA ARG A 165 -2.08 13.63 1.33
C ARG A 165 -2.10 12.32 0.55
N LEU A 166 -2.92 12.24 -0.50
CA LEU A 166 -3.03 11.03 -1.32
C LEU A 166 -1.69 10.67 -1.99
N LEU A 167 -1.01 11.67 -2.56
CA LEU A 167 0.30 11.48 -3.19
C LEU A 167 1.36 11.09 -2.17
N ALA A 168 1.45 11.79 -1.03
CA ALA A 168 2.42 11.49 0.02
C ALA A 168 2.24 10.08 0.60
N HIS A 169 0.99 9.64 0.82
CA HIS A 169 0.70 8.29 1.28
C HIS A 169 1.06 7.25 0.20
N SER A 170 0.75 7.53 -1.07
CA SER A 170 1.11 6.66 -2.19
C SER A 170 2.63 6.50 -2.32
N ASP A 171 3.37 7.59 -2.22
CA ASP A 171 4.83 7.59 -2.31
C ASP A 171 5.46 6.78 -1.17
N PHE A 172 5.02 7.03 0.07
CA PHE A 172 5.49 6.28 1.22
C PHE A 172 5.21 4.77 1.12
N LEU A 173 4.04 4.38 0.60
CA LEU A 173 3.69 2.98 0.42
C LEU A 173 4.50 2.32 -0.70
N HIS A 174 4.86 3.08 -1.71
CA HIS A 174 5.60 2.59 -2.88
C HIS A 174 7.11 2.45 -2.58
N ASP A 175 7.68 3.42 -1.86
CA ASP A 175 9.10 3.45 -1.50
C ASP A 175 9.26 3.74 0.00
N PRO A 176 8.81 2.83 0.89
CA PRO A 176 8.94 3.03 2.32
C PRO A 176 10.40 3.02 2.74
N PRO A 177 10.79 3.82 3.74
CA PRO A 177 12.14 3.77 4.27
C PRO A 177 12.45 2.36 4.77
N LEU A 178 13.73 1.98 4.72
CA LEU A 178 14.17 0.75 5.38
C LEU A 178 14.14 0.96 6.91
N THR A 179 13.92 -0.11 7.65
CA THR A 179 13.89 -0.05 9.13
C THR A 179 15.17 0.57 9.70
N GLU A 180 16.32 0.33 9.06
CA GLU A 180 17.64 0.86 9.42
C GLU A 180 17.77 2.38 9.15
N GLN A 181 16.88 2.94 8.33
CA GLN A 181 16.87 4.38 7.99
C GLN A 181 15.95 5.20 8.90
N LEU A 182 15.21 4.54 9.82
CA LEU A 182 14.36 5.24 10.77
C LEU A 182 15.19 6.11 11.71
N ARG A 183 14.76 7.35 11.87
CA ARG A 183 15.35 8.26 12.85
C ARG A 183 14.63 8.09 14.18
N LEU A 184 15.09 7.12 14.94
CA LEU A 184 14.49 6.78 16.21
C LEU A 184 14.85 7.82 17.30
N HIS A 185 13.84 8.29 18.01
CA HIS A 185 14.00 9.25 19.12
C HIS A 185 13.24 8.74 20.35
N HIS A 186 13.80 9.06 21.51
CA HIS A 186 13.08 8.87 22.77
C HIS A 186 11.99 9.92 22.89
N ILE A 187 10.75 9.48 22.95
CA ILE A 187 9.58 10.35 23.12
C ILE A 187 8.63 9.78 24.17
N ASP A 188 7.85 10.66 24.76
CA ASP A 188 6.70 10.26 25.59
C ASP A 188 5.48 10.01 24.69
N LEU A 189 5.11 8.73 24.48
CA LEU A 189 3.94 8.34 23.72
C LEU A 189 2.63 8.82 24.33
N SER A 190 2.57 8.99 25.67
CA SER A 190 1.40 9.55 26.34
C SER A 190 1.17 10.98 25.89
N ALA A 191 2.21 11.82 25.92
CA ALA A 191 2.16 13.19 25.43
C ALA A 191 1.76 13.24 23.96
N LEU A 192 2.35 12.38 23.11
CA LEU A 192 2.03 12.30 21.68
C LEU A 192 0.57 11.94 21.43
N CYS A 193 -0.02 11.02 22.19
CA CYS A 193 -1.45 10.69 22.10
C CYS A 193 -2.36 11.89 22.48
N PHE A 194 -2.01 12.60 23.54
CA PHE A 194 -2.76 13.81 23.93
C PHE A 194 -2.66 14.90 22.86
N ASP A 195 -1.47 15.17 22.34
CA ASP A 195 -1.26 16.16 21.28
C ASP A 195 -2.04 15.79 20.02
N ALA A 196 -2.02 14.52 19.63
CA ALA A 196 -2.75 14.05 18.46
C ALA A 196 -4.27 14.22 18.61
N VAL A 197 -4.81 13.95 19.78
CA VAL A 197 -6.24 14.18 20.06
C VAL A 197 -6.57 15.65 20.06
N GLN A 198 -5.72 16.53 20.60
CA GLN A 198 -5.94 17.98 20.54
C GLN A 198 -5.93 18.48 19.09
N ALA A 199 -5.01 18.01 18.25
CA ALA A 199 -4.98 18.32 16.83
C ALA A 199 -6.26 17.84 16.12
N ALA A 200 -6.74 16.64 16.43
CA ALA A 200 -7.98 16.09 15.88
C ALA A 200 -9.23 16.91 16.28
N LEU A 201 -9.30 17.40 17.51
CA LEU A 201 -10.38 18.25 17.98
C LEU A 201 -10.35 19.66 17.35
N GLN A 202 -9.17 20.16 17.01
CA GLN A 202 -9.01 21.48 16.39
C GLN A 202 -9.29 21.48 14.89
N ASN A 203 -8.89 20.39 14.19
CA ASN A 203 -8.94 20.29 12.74
C ASN A 203 -10.03 19.33 12.23
N GLY A 204 -10.67 18.59 13.12
CA GLY A 204 -11.73 17.63 12.77
C GLY A 204 -13.09 18.30 12.48
N PRO A 205 -14.09 17.50 12.07
CA PRO A 205 -15.41 17.99 11.72
C PRO A 205 -16.11 18.58 12.94
N ALA A 206 -16.66 19.77 12.79
CA ALA A 206 -17.52 20.47 13.75
C ALA A 206 -16.94 20.54 15.18
N LYS A 207 -16.20 21.59 15.47
CA LYS A 207 -15.65 21.88 16.79
C LYS A 207 -16.68 21.65 17.91
N GLY A 208 -16.41 20.67 18.78
CA GLY A 208 -17.19 20.47 20.01
C GLY A 208 -18.36 19.49 19.93
N THR A 209 -18.47 18.66 18.89
CA THR A 209 -19.61 17.74 18.72
C THR A 209 -19.30 16.25 18.94
N LYS A 210 -18.01 15.89 19.06
CA LYS A 210 -17.59 14.53 19.37
C LYS A 210 -16.66 14.53 20.57
N ASP A 211 -16.90 13.60 21.49
CA ASP A 211 -16.06 13.43 22.66
C ASP A 211 -14.92 12.45 22.29
N ILE A 212 -13.69 12.93 22.43
CA ILE A 212 -12.50 12.08 22.30
C ILE A 212 -11.86 11.98 23.68
N THR A 213 -11.82 10.79 24.24
CA THR A 213 -11.17 10.51 25.52
C THR A 213 -9.84 9.81 25.32
N VAL A 214 -8.83 10.19 26.12
CA VAL A 214 -7.52 9.55 26.14
C VAL A 214 -7.32 8.87 27.46
N THR A 215 -6.96 7.59 27.43
CA THR A 215 -6.55 6.80 28.58
C THR A 215 -5.12 6.33 28.35
N ALA A 216 -4.17 6.89 29.08
CA ALA A 216 -2.76 6.59 28.93
C ALA A 216 -2.07 6.64 30.30
N PRO A 217 -0.93 5.96 30.50
CA PRO A 217 -0.06 6.17 31.64
C PRO A 217 0.34 7.65 31.75
N ASN A 218 0.75 8.10 32.97
CA ASN A 218 1.23 9.49 33.15
C ASN A 218 2.44 9.81 32.24
N ARG A 219 3.25 8.79 31.94
CA ARG A 219 4.39 8.86 31.04
C ARG A 219 4.66 7.49 30.44
N CYS A 220 5.01 7.46 29.16
CA CYS A 220 5.32 6.23 28.43
C CYS A 220 6.47 6.50 27.46
N ASP A 221 7.70 6.31 27.92
CA ASP A 221 8.89 6.54 27.11
C ASP A 221 9.10 5.41 26.12
N ALA A 222 9.20 5.76 24.85
CA ALA A 222 9.41 4.82 23.75
C ALA A 222 10.45 5.34 22.75
N LEU A 223 11.18 4.41 22.15
CA LEU A 223 12.13 4.68 21.07
C LEU A 223 11.44 4.41 19.72
N VAL A 224 11.02 5.47 19.03
CA VAL A 224 10.27 5.41 17.79
C VAL A 224 10.67 6.53 16.83
N GLU A 225 10.20 6.46 15.57
CA GLU A 225 10.23 7.59 14.65
C GLU A 225 8.98 8.47 14.88
N PRO A 226 9.11 9.66 15.50
CA PRO A 226 7.96 10.42 15.99
C PRO A 226 7.00 10.87 14.91
N GLN A 227 7.54 11.25 13.74
CA GLN A 227 6.74 11.73 12.61
C GLN A 227 5.82 10.62 12.06
N LEU A 228 6.38 9.42 11.88
CA LEU A 228 5.61 8.28 11.39
C LEU A 228 4.53 7.85 12.38
N VAL A 229 4.84 7.80 13.68
CA VAL A 229 3.84 7.46 14.70
C VAL A 229 2.75 8.51 14.76
N ARG A 230 3.08 9.80 14.64
CA ARG A 230 2.11 10.90 14.57
C ARG A 230 1.22 10.78 13.33
N THR A 231 1.80 10.52 12.16
CA THR A 231 1.05 10.25 10.91
C THR A 231 0.08 9.09 11.08
N ALA A 232 0.52 7.99 11.70
CA ALA A 232 -0.34 6.84 11.96
C ALA A 232 -1.52 7.21 12.88
N LEU A 233 -1.27 7.93 13.97
CA LEU A 233 -2.32 8.38 14.89
C LEU A 233 -3.33 9.31 14.22
N TYR A 234 -2.89 10.27 13.43
CA TYR A 234 -3.78 11.16 12.69
C TYR A 234 -4.65 10.39 11.70
N ASN A 235 -4.10 9.38 11.02
CA ASN A 235 -4.88 8.52 10.14
C ASN A 235 -5.93 7.70 10.88
N LEU A 236 -5.60 7.13 12.05
CA LEU A 236 -6.55 6.42 12.89
C LEU A 236 -7.64 7.35 13.42
N LEU A 237 -7.26 8.52 13.93
CA LEU A 237 -8.21 9.52 14.45
C LEU A 237 -9.11 10.10 13.36
N SER A 238 -8.56 10.42 12.18
CA SER A 238 -9.35 10.91 11.06
C SER A 238 -10.36 9.86 10.56
N ASN A 239 -9.98 8.58 10.54
CA ASN A 239 -10.90 7.49 10.23
C ASN A 239 -12.02 7.38 11.28
N ALA A 240 -11.68 7.38 12.57
CA ALA A 240 -12.65 7.32 13.67
C ALA A 240 -13.62 8.51 13.65
N LEU A 241 -13.10 9.71 13.43
CA LEU A 241 -13.91 10.93 13.29
C LEU A 241 -14.87 10.88 12.10
N ARG A 242 -14.46 10.29 11.00
CA ARG A 242 -15.28 10.18 9.79
C ARG A 242 -16.45 9.22 9.97
N VAL A 243 -16.24 8.08 10.65
CA VAL A 243 -17.24 7.00 10.74
C VAL A 243 -18.12 7.09 11.99
N THR A 244 -17.66 7.76 13.04
CA THR A 244 -18.45 7.92 14.28
C THR A 244 -19.62 8.87 14.04
N PRO A 245 -20.89 8.47 14.27
CA PRO A 245 -22.03 9.36 14.16
C PRO A 245 -22.01 10.46 15.22
N MET A 246 -22.82 11.48 15.07
CA MET A 246 -23.03 12.53 16.07
C MET A 246 -24.40 12.41 16.73
N PRO A 247 -24.50 12.43 18.09
CA PRO A 247 -23.39 12.40 19.04
C PRO A 247 -22.69 11.03 19.09
N GLY A 248 -21.40 11.02 19.38
CA GLY A 248 -20.62 9.78 19.48
C GLY A 248 -19.28 9.99 20.16
N ASP A 249 -18.76 8.92 20.75
CA ASP A 249 -17.51 8.92 21.48
C ASP A 249 -16.41 8.15 20.76
N ILE A 250 -15.20 8.68 20.80
CA ILE A 250 -13.97 8.04 20.34
C ILE A 250 -13.06 7.87 21.55
N THR A 251 -12.45 6.71 21.70
CA THR A 251 -11.55 6.44 22.82
C THR A 251 -10.16 6.10 22.27
N VAL A 252 -9.14 6.79 22.77
CA VAL A 252 -7.74 6.47 22.53
C VAL A 252 -7.17 5.87 23.79
N THR A 253 -6.62 4.66 23.72
CA THR A 253 -6.01 3.98 24.87
C THR A 253 -4.57 3.62 24.52
N LEU A 254 -3.62 4.04 25.36
CA LEU A 254 -2.24 3.60 25.29
C LEU A 254 -1.99 2.56 26.38
N HIS A 255 -1.58 1.40 25.95
CA HIS A 255 -1.15 0.31 26.82
C HIS A 255 0.34 0.04 26.61
N ASP A 256 1.06 -0.06 27.71
CA ASP A 256 2.49 -0.40 27.74
C ASP A 256 2.64 -1.79 28.36
N ASP A 257 3.09 -2.75 27.57
CA ASP A 257 3.53 -4.04 28.05
C ASP A 257 5.06 -4.20 27.89
N HIS A 258 5.62 -5.30 28.37
CA HIS A 258 7.07 -5.50 28.33
C HIS A 258 7.62 -5.69 26.92
N THR A 259 6.78 -5.93 25.92
CA THR A 259 7.17 -6.29 24.55
C THR A 259 6.76 -5.23 23.56
N PHE A 260 5.57 -4.66 23.72
CA PHE A 260 4.98 -3.70 22.81
C PHE A 260 4.34 -2.51 23.52
N PHE A 261 4.34 -1.38 22.82
CA PHE A 261 3.42 -0.28 23.10
C PHE A 261 2.23 -0.42 22.17
N THR A 262 1.02 -0.44 22.69
CA THR A 262 -0.20 -0.59 21.89
C THR A 262 -1.07 0.65 22.04
N ILE A 263 -1.29 1.35 20.92
CA ILE A 263 -2.20 2.49 20.84
C ILE A 263 -3.49 2.00 20.18
N SER A 264 -4.60 2.06 20.89
CA SER A 264 -5.90 1.60 20.41
C SER A 264 -6.82 2.79 20.18
N VAL A 265 -7.41 2.90 19.00
CA VAL A 265 -8.41 3.91 18.66
C VAL A 265 -9.74 3.21 18.42
N ALA A 266 -10.72 3.49 19.31
CA ALA A 266 -12.05 2.90 19.26
C ALA A 266 -13.08 3.93 18.76
N ASP A 267 -13.83 3.59 17.71
CA ASP A 267 -14.88 4.39 17.09
C ASP A 267 -16.28 3.84 17.40
N ARG A 268 -17.33 4.60 17.07
CA ARG A 268 -18.75 4.20 17.12
C ARG A 268 -19.36 4.10 15.70
N GLY A 269 -18.56 3.84 14.72
CA GLY A 269 -19.00 3.68 13.33
C GLY A 269 -19.82 2.40 13.09
N PRO A 270 -20.08 2.08 11.83
CA PRO A 270 -20.83 0.87 11.45
C PRO A 270 -20.06 -0.44 11.74
N GLY A 271 -18.81 -0.33 12.17
CA GLY A 271 -17.90 -1.46 12.29
C GLY A 271 -17.20 -1.79 10.96
N LEU A 272 -16.03 -2.38 11.04
CA LEU A 272 -15.25 -2.86 9.90
C LEU A 272 -15.17 -4.38 9.97
N HIS A 273 -15.55 -5.06 8.90
CA HIS A 273 -15.45 -6.52 8.81
C HIS A 273 -13.99 -6.95 8.59
N ALA A 274 -13.61 -8.09 9.17
CA ALA A 274 -12.24 -8.60 9.10
C ALA A 274 -11.77 -8.82 7.64
N GLU A 275 -12.63 -9.37 6.79
CA GLU A 275 -12.33 -9.57 5.36
C GLU A 275 -12.06 -8.25 4.64
N THR A 276 -12.90 -7.23 4.88
CA THR A 276 -12.72 -5.89 4.31
C THR A 276 -11.43 -5.25 4.83
N PHE A 277 -11.13 -5.42 6.12
CA PHE A 277 -9.90 -4.91 6.71
C PHE A 277 -8.66 -5.55 6.05
N GLN A 278 -8.64 -6.88 5.91
CA GLN A 278 -7.55 -7.57 5.23
C GLN A 278 -7.42 -7.14 3.75
N ALA A 279 -8.54 -7.02 3.04
CA ALA A 279 -8.55 -6.54 1.67
C ALA A 279 -7.99 -5.10 1.55
N LEU A 280 -8.28 -4.22 2.51
CA LEU A 280 -7.72 -2.86 2.55
C LEU A 280 -6.21 -2.87 2.81
N LEU A 281 -5.71 -3.75 3.70
CA LEU A 281 -4.29 -3.82 4.01
C LEU A 281 -3.45 -4.40 2.87
N THR A 282 -4.00 -5.33 2.11
CA THR A 282 -3.28 -6.03 1.04
C THR A 282 -3.61 -5.51 -0.37
N GLY A 283 -4.74 -4.82 -0.52
CA GLY A 283 -5.26 -4.39 -1.81
C GLY A 283 -4.35 -3.42 -2.57
N TRP A 284 -3.51 -2.65 -1.88
CA TRP A 284 -2.54 -1.78 -2.52
C TRP A 284 -1.27 -2.52 -3.00
N GLN A 285 -0.96 -3.68 -2.41
CA GLN A 285 0.15 -4.55 -2.81
C GLN A 285 -0.22 -5.45 -3.99
N ARG A 286 -1.50 -5.84 -4.05
CA ARG A 286 -2.05 -6.53 -5.21
C ARG A 286 -2.47 -5.43 -6.18
N SER A 287 -2.00 -5.48 -7.40
CA SER A 287 -2.54 -4.64 -8.47
C SER A 287 -4.02 -4.96 -8.61
N VAL A 288 -4.82 -4.34 -7.76
CA VAL A 288 -6.27 -4.26 -7.98
C VAL A 288 -6.38 -3.61 -9.35
N SER A 289 -7.01 -4.27 -10.29
CA SER A 289 -7.19 -3.70 -11.62
C SER A 289 -7.83 -2.32 -11.44
N LEU A 290 -7.48 -1.37 -12.29
CA LEU A 290 -8.10 -0.03 -12.23
C LEU A 290 -9.64 -0.15 -12.23
N GLU A 291 -10.19 -1.17 -12.84
CA GLU A 291 -11.63 -1.46 -12.90
C GLU A 291 -12.18 -1.88 -11.53
N ASP A 292 -11.49 -2.76 -10.80
CA ASP A 292 -11.88 -3.16 -9.43
C ASP A 292 -11.77 -1.99 -8.47
N TYR A 293 -10.70 -1.19 -8.59
CA TYR A 293 -10.55 0.04 -7.83
C TYR A 293 -11.70 1.02 -8.11
N LEU A 294 -12.03 1.25 -9.37
CA LEU A 294 -13.15 2.10 -9.74
C LEU A 294 -14.52 1.51 -9.34
N ALA A 295 -14.66 0.18 -9.35
CA ALA A 295 -15.87 -0.49 -8.87
C ALA A 295 -16.06 -0.31 -7.36
N LEU A 296 -15.00 -0.46 -6.57
CA LEU A 296 -14.99 -0.18 -5.13
C LEU A 296 -15.29 1.30 -4.84
N ALA A 297 -14.71 2.23 -5.62
CA ALA A 297 -14.99 3.66 -5.51
C ALA A 297 -16.46 3.99 -5.78
N ARG A 298 -17.06 3.38 -6.81
CA ARG A 298 -18.48 3.55 -7.15
C ARG A 298 -19.43 3.01 -6.08
N GLN A 299 -18.99 1.99 -5.33
CA GLN A 299 -19.73 1.44 -4.18
C GLN A 299 -19.58 2.28 -2.90
N GLY A 300 -18.89 3.42 -2.98
CA GLY A 300 -18.66 4.31 -1.83
C GLY A 300 -17.68 3.72 -0.80
N ALA A 301 -16.93 2.69 -1.16
CA ALA A 301 -15.87 2.17 -0.31
C ALA A 301 -14.82 3.27 -0.06
N PRO A 302 -14.38 3.48 1.17
CA PRO A 302 -13.34 4.45 1.49
C PRO A 302 -12.01 3.94 0.95
N LEU A 303 -11.67 4.34 -0.27
CA LEU A 303 -10.39 4.03 -0.91
C LEU A 303 -9.25 4.89 -0.34
N GLY A 304 -9.16 4.93 0.98
CA GLY A 304 -8.09 5.67 1.64
C GLY A 304 -6.85 4.80 1.79
N LEU A 305 -5.69 5.34 1.43
CA LEU A 305 -4.39 4.73 1.69
C LEU A 305 -3.99 4.78 3.18
N GLY A 306 -4.85 5.33 4.05
CA GLY A 306 -4.55 5.55 5.46
C GLY A 306 -4.29 4.27 6.25
N LEU A 307 -5.15 3.24 6.15
CA LEU A 307 -4.94 1.98 6.87
C LEU A 307 -3.73 1.19 6.37
N PRO A 308 -3.49 1.03 5.06
CA PRO A 308 -2.23 0.50 4.54
C PRO A 308 -1.01 1.25 5.07
N LEU A 309 -1.04 2.59 5.09
CA LEU A 309 0.02 3.42 5.62
C LEU A 309 0.29 3.13 7.11
N VAL A 310 -0.76 3.11 7.93
CA VAL A 310 -0.64 2.77 9.37
C VAL A 310 -0.07 1.37 9.56
N HIS A 311 -0.52 0.40 8.77
CA HIS A 311 0.00 -0.96 8.80
C HIS A 311 1.49 -1.00 8.46
N ARG A 312 1.91 -0.27 7.42
CA ARG A 312 3.33 -0.19 7.04
C ARG A 312 4.17 0.49 8.10
N ILE A 313 3.67 1.56 8.72
CA ILE A 313 4.35 2.22 9.85
C ILE A 313 4.51 1.27 11.04
N ALA A 314 3.47 0.49 11.36
CA ALA A 314 3.55 -0.54 12.41
C ALA A 314 4.66 -1.56 12.12
N GLN A 315 4.70 -2.10 10.88
CA GLN A 315 5.73 -3.05 10.46
C GLN A 315 7.15 -2.47 10.57
N LEU A 316 7.35 -1.21 10.17
CA LEU A 316 8.64 -0.52 10.30
C LEU A 316 9.11 -0.41 11.76
N HIS A 317 8.18 -0.34 12.70
CA HIS A 317 8.45 -0.33 14.14
C HIS A 317 8.39 -1.73 14.78
N GLY A 318 8.47 -2.80 13.97
CA GLY A 318 8.45 -4.18 14.46
C GLY A 318 7.13 -4.63 15.08
N GLY A 319 6.05 -3.90 14.84
CA GLY A 319 4.72 -4.17 15.36
C GLY A 319 3.71 -4.55 14.27
N SER A 320 2.43 -4.33 14.57
CA SER A 320 1.32 -4.70 13.68
C SER A 320 0.12 -3.77 13.84
N LEU A 321 -0.79 -3.79 12.87
CA LEU A 321 -2.11 -3.17 12.95
C LEU A 321 -3.18 -4.27 13.01
N LEU A 322 -3.97 -4.29 14.08
CA LEU A 322 -5.02 -5.27 14.29
C LEU A 322 -6.39 -4.59 14.41
N LEU A 323 -7.43 -5.35 14.06
CA LEU A 323 -8.83 -4.92 14.18
C LEU A 323 -9.55 -5.80 15.19
N SER A 324 -10.34 -5.18 16.07
CA SER A 324 -11.33 -5.88 16.89
C SER A 324 -12.68 -5.15 16.90
N PRO A 325 -13.80 -5.86 17.11
CA PRO A 325 -15.10 -5.23 17.27
C PRO A 325 -15.16 -4.47 18.60
N ARG A 326 -15.84 -3.32 18.61
CA ARG A 326 -16.15 -2.57 19.84
C ARG A 326 -17.48 -3.03 20.42
N GLU A 327 -17.53 -3.26 21.72
CA GLU A 327 -18.78 -3.57 22.41
C GLU A 327 -19.78 -2.41 22.27
N GLY A 328 -21.01 -2.74 21.89
CA GLY A 328 -22.06 -1.76 21.62
C GLY A 328 -21.99 -1.10 20.23
N GLY A 329 -21.13 -1.60 19.33
CA GLY A 329 -20.99 -1.17 17.93
C GLY A 329 -19.75 -0.30 17.68
N GLY A 330 -19.23 -0.40 16.47
CA GLY A 330 -18.00 0.25 16.03
C GLY A 330 -16.82 -0.70 15.92
N SER A 331 -15.62 -0.13 15.77
CA SER A 331 -14.36 -0.85 15.62
C SER A 331 -13.32 -0.34 16.60
N ILE A 332 -12.34 -1.18 16.88
CA ILE A 332 -11.11 -0.80 17.58
C ILE A 332 -9.94 -1.17 16.70
N LEU A 333 -9.13 -0.19 16.33
CA LEU A 333 -7.87 -0.38 15.61
C LEU A 333 -6.73 -0.31 16.62
N HIS A 334 -5.93 -1.36 16.68
CA HIS A 334 -4.79 -1.50 17.59
C HIS A 334 -3.49 -1.36 16.80
N LEU A 335 -2.79 -0.27 17.00
CA LEU A 335 -1.44 -0.03 16.50
C LEU A 335 -0.43 -0.48 17.55
N SER A 336 0.31 -1.55 17.29
CA SER A 336 1.41 -1.99 18.14
C SER A 336 2.76 -1.55 17.58
N LEU A 337 3.67 -1.17 18.48
CA LEU A 337 5.04 -0.76 18.20
C LEU A 337 5.95 -1.58 19.10
N ALA A 338 6.97 -2.22 18.57
CA ALA A 338 7.89 -3.03 19.38
C ALA A 338 8.71 -2.15 20.34
N ARG A 339 8.90 -2.64 21.56
CA ARG A 339 9.83 -2.03 22.49
C ARG A 339 11.26 -2.34 22.04
N LEU A 340 11.93 -1.34 21.49
CA LEU A 340 13.30 -1.47 21.03
C LEU A 340 14.30 -1.30 22.20
N PRO A 341 15.45 -2.00 22.17
CA PRO A 341 16.49 -1.81 23.15
C PRO A 341 17.06 -0.37 23.09
N GLU A 342 17.37 0.20 24.25
CA GLU A 342 17.95 1.57 24.37
C GLU A 342 19.27 1.78 23.60
N LEU A 343 19.99 0.69 23.29
CA LEU A 343 21.26 0.71 22.55
C LEU A 343 21.13 1.20 21.10
N LEU A 344 19.90 1.28 20.57
CA LEU A 344 19.63 1.72 19.18
C LEU A 344 19.31 3.22 19.07
N ALA A 345 19.29 3.95 20.19
CA ALA A 345 19.02 5.38 20.18
C ALA A 345 20.21 6.17 19.60
N ASP A 346 20.02 6.82 18.48
CA ASP A 346 20.95 7.84 18.01
C ASP A 346 20.73 9.13 18.80
N HIS A 347 21.81 9.71 19.36
CA HIS A 347 21.75 10.84 20.31
C HIS A 347 21.44 12.19 19.65
N ASN A 348 20.95 12.23 18.42
CA ASN A 348 20.63 13.46 17.71
C ASN A 348 19.22 13.97 18.02
N LEU A 349 19.17 14.84 18.97
CA LEU A 349 18.01 15.63 19.40
C LEU A 349 17.55 16.64 18.34
N ARG A 350 16.31 16.55 17.94
CA ARG A 350 15.40 17.44 17.21
C ARG A 350 15.08 17.01 15.78
N ALA A 351 13.96 16.31 15.66
CA ALA A 351 13.26 16.23 14.39
C ALA A 351 12.59 17.59 14.10
N PRO A 352 12.76 18.19 12.91
CA PRO A 352 12.00 19.34 12.52
C PRO A 352 10.53 18.96 12.35
N MET A 353 9.63 19.73 12.95
CA MET A 353 8.17 19.56 12.85
C MET A 353 7.57 20.14 11.55
N ILE A 354 8.38 20.47 10.57
CA ILE A 354 7.94 21.13 9.34
C ILE A 354 8.22 20.17 8.19
N LEU A 355 7.18 19.80 7.46
CA LEU A 355 7.34 19.21 6.13
C LEU A 355 8.04 20.26 5.23
N GLU A 356 8.88 19.81 4.32
CA GLU A 356 9.74 20.68 3.48
C GLU A 356 8.97 21.77 2.72
N ASP A 357 7.64 21.65 2.58
CA ASP A 357 6.75 22.55 1.84
C ASP A 357 5.99 23.56 2.73
N GLY A 358 6.27 23.64 4.02
CA GLY A 358 5.69 24.66 4.91
C GLY A 358 4.27 24.39 5.43
N TYR A 359 3.69 23.20 5.17
CA TYR A 359 2.37 22.78 5.66
C TYR A 359 2.51 21.89 6.88
N SER A 360 1.61 22.05 7.85
CA SER A 360 1.61 21.20 9.01
C SER A 360 1.03 19.80 8.69
N LEU A 361 1.54 18.77 9.36
CA LEU A 361 1.04 17.41 9.19
C LEU A 361 -0.45 17.33 9.56
N GLU A 362 -0.89 18.09 10.55
CA GLU A 362 -2.29 18.21 10.97
C GLU A 362 -3.18 18.73 9.84
N GLU A 363 -2.79 19.79 9.16
CA GLU A 363 -3.56 20.37 8.04
C GLU A 363 -3.73 19.35 6.91
N ILE A 364 -2.69 18.57 6.63
CA ILE A 364 -2.70 17.55 5.59
C ILE A 364 -3.60 16.38 5.98
N GLU A 365 -3.39 15.80 7.17
CA GLU A 365 -4.08 14.58 7.57
C GLU A 365 -5.57 14.79 7.88
N PHE A 366 -5.94 15.99 8.37
CA PHE A 366 -7.33 16.36 8.63
C PHE A 366 -7.99 17.12 7.48
N SER A 367 -7.34 17.30 6.33
CA SER A 367 -7.91 17.96 5.14
C SER A 367 -9.18 17.31 4.59
N ILE A 368 -9.49 16.08 4.99
CA ILE A 368 -10.71 15.35 4.59
C ILE A 368 -11.99 15.94 5.19
N PHE A 369 -11.89 16.77 6.23
CA PHE A 369 -13.04 17.41 6.87
C PHE A 369 -13.31 18.81 6.31
N GLU A 370 -14.57 19.26 6.41
CA GLU A 370 -15.01 20.59 5.95
C GLU A 370 -14.84 21.65 7.04
#